data_57be1a776492f6936fadbbe1cd31e6cd
#
_entry.id   57be1a776492f6936fadbbe1cd31e6cd
#
_cell.length_a   1.000
_cell.length_b   1.000
_cell.length_c   1.000
_cell.angle_alpha   90.00
_cell.angle_beta   90.00
_cell.angle_gamma   90.00
#
_symmetry.space_group_name_H-M   'P 1'
#
loop_
_entity.id
_entity.type
_entity.pdbx_description
1 polymer ?
#
loop_
_entity_poly.entity_id
_entity_poly.type
_entity_poly.pdbx_seq_one_letter_code
_entity_poly.pdbx_strand_id
1 'polypeptide(L)'
;AGFTYENTNWGGKDINASNFPTDITEDYNLSQALTIDAPTSNRGEATLVSLLGRANYVLKDRYIFTASYRRDGSSRFAPGNKFANFASGAVAWVLSEEDFIKNLNIFSNLKLRASYGQTGNQGINSYQTMVSLGSANYPFGGITDSGFAGDTSKGPLNKDLKWETTDQYNVGLDFGFLKNRIALSVNYYYKKTRDLLQYVSIPSSTGFSNMWTNFGHVTNEGIELTGQFYAIDTKDWGLDFDANIAFNRNRIG
;
A
#
# COMPACT_ATOMS: atom_id res chain seq x y z
N ALA A 1 21.56 -4.56 -6.79
CA ALA A 1 20.81 -3.46 -7.40
C ALA A 1 19.77 -4.04 -8.34
N GLY A 2 18.64 -3.34 -8.54
CA GLY A 2 17.56 -3.75 -9.41
C GLY A 2 16.84 -2.55 -10.02
N PHE A 3 16.23 -2.80 -11.16
CA PHE A 3 15.35 -1.85 -11.86
C PHE A 3 14.06 -2.57 -12.18
N THR A 4 12.92 -1.89 -11.97
CA THR A 4 11.61 -2.39 -12.37
C THR A 4 10.86 -1.34 -13.17
N TYR A 5 10.17 -1.79 -14.20
CA TYR A 5 9.26 -1.00 -15.02
C TYR A 5 7.95 -1.76 -15.11
N GLU A 6 6.88 -1.12 -14.70
CA GLU A 6 5.53 -1.65 -14.77
C GLU A 6 4.66 -0.67 -15.57
N ASN A 7 3.94 -1.20 -16.54
CA ASN A 7 2.94 -0.45 -17.30
C ASN A 7 1.63 -1.22 -17.26
N THR A 8 0.63 -0.62 -16.63
CA THR A 8 -0.71 -1.18 -16.50
C THR A 8 -1.67 -0.43 -17.41
N ASN A 9 -2.31 -1.17 -18.32
CA ASN A 9 -3.34 -0.67 -19.21
C ASN A 9 -4.66 -1.33 -18.86
N TRP A 10 -5.74 -0.55 -18.82
CA TRP A 10 -7.09 -1.08 -18.62
C TRP A 10 -8.08 -0.36 -19.52
N GLY A 11 -9.18 -1.01 -19.75
CA GLY A 11 -10.30 -0.42 -20.49
C GLY A 11 -11.56 -1.20 -20.26
N GLY A 12 -12.67 -0.52 -20.39
CA GLY A 12 -14.02 -1.09 -20.24
C GLY A 12 -14.94 -0.55 -21.32
N LYS A 13 -16.01 -1.29 -21.53
CA LYS A 13 -17.17 -0.86 -22.32
C LYS A 13 -18.41 -1.22 -21.52
N ASP A 14 -19.28 -0.26 -21.31
CA ASP A 14 -20.51 -0.43 -20.55
C ASP A 14 -21.70 -0.23 -21.44
N ILE A 15 -22.66 -1.14 -21.37
CA ILE A 15 -23.94 -1.13 -22.08
C ILE A 15 -25.01 -1.36 -21.03
N ASN A 16 -25.92 -0.40 -20.87
CA ASN A 16 -27.10 -0.55 -20.03
C ASN A 16 -28.32 -0.83 -20.89
N ALA A 17 -29.01 -1.90 -20.54
CA ALA A 17 -30.25 -2.30 -21.21
C ALA A 17 -31.32 -2.51 -20.14
N SER A 18 -32.55 -2.06 -20.41
CA SER A 18 -33.66 -2.15 -19.46
C SER A 18 -34.99 -2.38 -20.18
N ASN A 19 -36.06 -2.65 -19.40
CA ASN A 19 -37.42 -2.88 -19.91
C ASN A 19 -37.47 -4.12 -20.84
N PHE A 20 -36.97 -5.24 -20.38
CA PHE A 20 -37.09 -6.49 -21.11
C PHE A 20 -38.55 -6.99 -21.10
N PRO A 21 -39.10 -7.45 -22.24
CA PRO A 21 -40.47 -7.97 -22.31
C PRO A 21 -40.63 -9.33 -21.60
N THR A 22 -39.53 -10.00 -21.30
CA THR A 22 -39.49 -11.31 -20.63
C THR A 22 -38.12 -11.53 -19.96
N ASP A 23 -38.08 -12.30 -18.88
CA ASP A 23 -36.86 -12.66 -18.15
C ASP A 23 -36.24 -13.98 -18.68
N ILE A 24 -36.81 -14.58 -19.74
CA ILE A 24 -36.39 -15.91 -20.24
C ILE A 24 -34.95 -15.92 -20.76
N THR A 25 -34.49 -14.80 -21.31
CA THR A 25 -33.14 -14.67 -21.88
C THR A 25 -32.14 -14.08 -20.93
N GLU A 26 -32.58 -13.66 -19.71
CA GLU A 26 -31.73 -12.98 -18.71
C GLU A 26 -30.86 -11.91 -19.38
N ASP A 27 -29.52 -11.92 -19.09
CA ASP A 27 -28.55 -10.99 -19.65
C ASP A 27 -27.88 -11.45 -20.97
N TYR A 28 -28.25 -12.63 -21.49
CA TYR A 28 -27.65 -13.21 -22.71
C TYR A 28 -28.05 -12.51 -24.00
N ASN A 29 -29.17 -11.79 -24.02
CA ASN A 29 -29.66 -11.12 -25.22
C ASN A 29 -30.14 -9.70 -24.96
N LEU A 30 -29.17 -8.77 -24.84
CA LEU A 30 -29.45 -7.34 -24.61
C LEU A 30 -30.26 -6.67 -25.71
N SER A 31 -30.29 -7.27 -26.93
CA SER A 31 -31.04 -6.69 -28.05
C SER A 31 -32.58 -6.77 -27.89
N GLN A 32 -33.06 -7.56 -26.93
CA GLN A 32 -34.51 -7.65 -26.61
C GLN A 32 -34.97 -6.56 -25.66
N ALA A 33 -34.07 -5.76 -25.08
CA ALA A 33 -34.41 -4.63 -24.25
C ALA A 33 -35.12 -3.54 -25.07
N LEU A 34 -36.19 -3.00 -24.52
CA LEU A 34 -36.90 -1.87 -25.15
C LEU A 34 -36.15 -0.54 -25.01
N THR A 35 -35.24 -0.47 -24.05
CA THR A 35 -34.38 0.70 -23.81
C THR A 35 -32.94 0.27 -23.74
N ILE A 36 -32.11 0.81 -24.60
CA ILE A 36 -30.65 0.61 -24.57
C ILE A 36 -30.03 2.01 -24.50
N ASP A 37 -29.30 2.25 -23.40
CA ASP A 37 -28.57 3.51 -23.26
C ASP A 37 -27.37 3.55 -24.23
N ALA A 38 -26.93 4.75 -24.58
CA ALA A 38 -25.76 4.91 -25.42
C ALA A 38 -24.54 4.21 -24.75
N PRO A 39 -23.87 3.29 -25.46
CA PRO A 39 -22.71 2.61 -24.90
C PRO A 39 -21.61 3.59 -24.51
N THR A 40 -21.00 3.36 -23.36
CA THR A 40 -19.83 4.13 -22.93
C THR A 40 -18.55 3.28 -23.01
N SER A 41 -17.41 3.92 -23.15
CA SER A 41 -16.13 3.25 -23.15
C SER A 41 -15.10 4.07 -22.41
N ASN A 42 -14.22 3.39 -21.69
CA ASN A 42 -13.13 4.02 -20.98
C ASN A 42 -11.80 3.31 -21.30
N ARG A 43 -10.71 4.00 -21.12
CA ARG A 43 -9.36 3.46 -21.21
C ARG A 43 -8.45 4.24 -20.27
N GLY A 44 -7.55 3.55 -19.61
CA GLY A 44 -6.57 4.16 -18.74
C GLY A 44 -5.22 3.46 -18.80
N GLU A 45 -4.21 4.18 -18.37
CA GLU A 45 -2.83 3.71 -18.30
C GLU A 45 -2.18 4.25 -17.03
N ALA A 46 -1.32 3.45 -16.41
CA ALA A 46 -0.45 3.87 -15.33
C ALA A 46 0.93 3.24 -15.50
N THR A 47 1.96 4.03 -15.27
CA THR A 47 3.35 3.57 -15.33
C THR A 47 4.02 3.78 -13.97
N LEU A 48 4.73 2.76 -13.50
CA LEU A 48 5.58 2.80 -12.32
C LEU A 48 7.00 2.37 -12.69
N VAL A 49 7.97 3.20 -12.33
CA VAL A 49 9.40 2.93 -12.54
C VAL A 49 10.09 2.92 -11.19
N SER A 50 10.93 1.93 -10.92
CA SER A 50 11.64 1.84 -9.66
C SER A 50 13.10 1.48 -9.86
N LEU A 51 13.98 2.18 -9.15
CA LEU A 51 15.38 1.84 -9.01
C LEU A 51 15.63 1.47 -7.53
N LEU A 52 16.24 0.32 -7.30
CA LEU A 52 16.51 -0.15 -5.95
C LEU A 52 17.96 -0.64 -5.79
N GLY A 53 18.49 -0.40 -4.60
CA GLY A 53 19.76 -0.95 -4.14
C GLY A 53 19.61 -1.52 -2.73
N ARG A 54 20.24 -2.64 -2.47
CA ARG A 54 20.28 -3.27 -1.14
C ARG A 54 21.68 -3.81 -0.86
N ALA A 55 22.16 -3.60 0.36
CA ALA A 55 23.39 -4.15 0.90
C ALA A 55 23.09 -4.88 2.19
N ASN A 56 23.69 -6.06 2.36
CA ASN A 56 23.68 -6.83 3.59
C ASN A 56 25.11 -7.09 3.98
N TYR A 57 25.41 -6.90 5.25
CA TYR A 57 26.74 -7.16 5.81
C TYR A 57 26.61 -7.94 7.11
N VAL A 58 27.34 -9.03 7.22
CA VAL A 58 27.40 -9.87 8.42
C VAL A 58 28.80 -9.81 8.97
N LEU A 59 28.94 -9.35 10.20
CA LEU A 59 30.21 -9.24 10.90
C LEU A 59 30.28 -10.28 12.01
N LYS A 60 31.28 -11.17 11.94
CA LYS A 60 31.59 -12.21 12.93
C LYS A 60 30.40 -13.13 13.26
N ASP A 61 29.48 -13.32 12.32
CA ASP A 61 28.21 -14.07 12.48
C ASP A 61 27.32 -13.60 13.65
N ARG A 62 27.61 -12.42 14.20
CA ARG A 62 26.92 -11.83 15.37
C ARG A 62 26.17 -10.57 15.02
N TYR A 63 26.73 -9.72 14.18
CA TYR A 63 26.17 -8.42 13.84
C TYR A 63 25.75 -8.41 12.38
N ILE A 64 24.47 -8.19 12.15
CA ILE A 64 23.88 -8.22 10.81
C ILE A 64 23.36 -6.81 10.52
N PHE A 65 23.82 -6.24 9.42
CA PHE A 65 23.42 -4.92 8.93
C PHE A 65 22.76 -5.05 7.57
N THR A 66 21.63 -4.41 7.40
CA THR A 66 20.96 -4.30 6.12
C THR A 66 20.67 -2.83 5.85
N ALA A 67 20.98 -2.37 4.67
CA ALA A 67 20.56 -1.06 4.18
C ALA A 67 19.94 -1.21 2.81
N SER A 68 18.83 -0.52 2.55
CA SER A 68 18.26 -0.45 1.22
C SER A 68 17.75 0.96 0.91
N TYR A 69 17.77 1.27 -0.37
CA TYR A 69 17.28 2.51 -0.91
C TYR A 69 16.51 2.23 -2.19
N ARG A 70 15.32 2.83 -2.30
CA ARG A 70 14.46 2.72 -3.46
C ARG A 70 13.99 4.10 -3.89
N ARG A 71 14.05 4.34 -5.19
CA ARG A 71 13.47 5.51 -5.83
C ARG A 71 12.39 5.07 -6.78
N ASP A 72 11.16 5.50 -6.53
CA ASP A 72 9.98 5.16 -7.30
C ASP A 72 9.45 6.38 -8.04
N GLY A 73 9.03 6.20 -9.28
CA GLY A 73 8.41 7.21 -10.12
C GLY A 73 7.09 6.75 -10.68
N SER A 74 6.01 7.50 -10.43
CA SER A 74 4.66 7.19 -10.89
C SER A 74 4.14 8.22 -11.88
N SER A 75 3.47 7.74 -12.94
CA SER A 75 2.77 8.59 -13.90
C SER A 75 1.53 9.26 -13.34
N ARG A 76 1.03 8.82 -12.18
CA ARG A 76 -0.20 9.34 -11.55
C ARG A 76 -0.02 10.73 -10.97
N PHE A 77 1.22 11.12 -10.62
CA PHE A 77 1.55 12.42 -10.05
C PHE A 77 1.99 13.44 -11.08
N ALA A 78 1.81 14.71 -10.77
CA ALA A 78 2.23 15.82 -11.61
C ALA A 78 3.77 15.91 -11.75
N PRO A 79 4.28 16.56 -12.80
CA PRO A 79 5.70 16.88 -12.90
C PRO A 79 6.19 17.58 -11.62
N GLY A 80 7.33 17.13 -11.10
CA GLY A 80 7.87 17.60 -9.80
C GLY A 80 7.60 16.65 -8.64
N ASN A 81 6.45 15.97 -8.60
CA ASN A 81 6.05 15.06 -7.53
C ASN A 81 6.00 13.58 -7.95
N LYS A 82 6.39 13.27 -9.20
CA LYS A 82 6.37 11.90 -9.73
C LYS A 82 7.28 10.96 -8.97
N PHE A 83 8.44 11.43 -8.52
CA PHE A 83 9.45 10.60 -7.88
C PHE A 83 9.47 10.79 -6.38
N ALA A 84 9.56 9.67 -5.65
CA ALA A 84 9.79 9.61 -4.22
C ALA A 84 10.95 8.68 -3.89
N ASN A 85 11.58 8.92 -2.75
CA ASN A 85 12.74 8.16 -2.29
C ASN A 85 12.37 7.49 -0.97
N PHE A 86 12.70 6.21 -0.84
CA PHE A 86 12.40 5.39 0.31
C PHE A 86 13.67 4.71 0.78
N ALA A 87 14.08 5.01 1.99
CA ALA A 87 15.24 4.41 2.61
C ALA A 87 14.80 3.41 3.69
N SER A 88 15.57 2.35 3.89
CA SER A 88 15.40 1.47 5.03
C SER A 88 16.75 0.95 5.54
N GLY A 89 16.77 0.68 6.86
CA GLY A 89 17.91 0.10 7.52
C GLY A 89 17.47 -0.86 8.62
N ALA A 90 18.24 -1.92 8.81
CA ALA A 90 18.03 -2.87 9.89
C ALA A 90 19.35 -3.30 10.48
N VAL A 91 19.35 -3.51 11.78
CA VAL A 91 20.45 -4.12 12.52
C VAL A 91 19.92 -5.30 13.32
N ALA A 92 20.68 -6.37 13.36
CA ALA A 92 20.41 -7.48 14.26
C ALA A 92 21.70 -7.89 14.97
N TRP A 93 21.55 -8.19 16.25
CA TRP A 93 22.63 -8.66 17.11
C TRP A 93 22.27 -10.05 17.65
N VAL A 94 23.05 -11.05 17.26
CA VAL A 94 22.91 -12.43 17.74
C VAL A 94 23.63 -12.53 19.08
N LEU A 95 22.91 -12.18 20.14
CA LEU A 95 23.41 -12.15 21.52
C LEU A 95 23.84 -13.54 22.00
N SER A 96 23.19 -14.60 21.51
CA SER A 96 23.56 -15.99 21.84
C SER A 96 24.97 -16.37 21.41
N GLU A 97 25.59 -15.61 20.48
CA GLU A 97 26.96 -15.81 20.04
C GLU A 97 27.98 -15.07 20.92
N GLU A 98 27.57 -14.28 21.88
CA GLU A 98 28.44 -13.57 22.81
C GLU A 98 28.82 -14.46 24.00
N ASP A 99 30.10 -14.43 24.41
CA ASP A 99 30.63 -15.30 25.45
C ASP A 99 29.89 -15.16 26.78
N PHE A 100 29.46 -13.94 27.14
CA PHE A 100 28.73 -13.70 28.36
C PHE A 100 27.29 -14.28 28.37
N ILE A 101 26.68 -14.51 27.19
CA ILE A 101 25.40 -15.21 27.05
C ILE A 101 25.62 -16.72 26.90
N LYS A 102 26.62 -17.15 26.12
CA LYS A 102 26.98 -18.57 25.95
C LYS A 102 27.24 -19.25 27.30
N ASN A 103 27.98 -18.59 28.18
CA ASN A 103 28.31 -19.12 29.50
C ASN A 103 27.11 -19.34 30.41
N LEU A 104 25.97 -18.72 30.16
CA LEU A 104 24.73 -18.93 30.91
C LEU A 104 24.10 -20.30 30.60
N ASN A 105 24.37 -20.88 29.43
CA ASN A 105 23.77 -22.13 28.95
C ASN A 105 22.23 -22.21 29.03
N ILE A 106 21.56 -21.06 28.97
CA ILE A 106 20.09 -20.94 29.06
C ILE A 106 19.47 -20.82 27.69
N PHE A 107 20.07 -19.98 26.82
CA PHE A 107 19.51 -19.63 25.52
C PHE A 107 20.13 -20.47 24.41
N SER A 108 19.27 -21.12 23.61
CA SER A 108 19.67 -21.73 22.34
C SER A 108 19.76 -20.71 21.22
N ASN A 109 18.96 -19.64 21.33
CA ASN A 109 18.97 -18.47 20.46
C ASN A 109 18.58 -17.24 21.29
N LEU A 110 19.29 -16.15 21.13
CA LEU A 110 18.92 -14.85 21.66
C LEU A 110 19.35 -13.79 20.65
N LYS A 111 18.39 -13.06 20.08
CA LYS A 111 18.66 -12.12 19.00
C LYS A 111 17.85 -10.84 19.18
N LEU A 112 18.54 -9.72 19.25
CA LEU A 112 17.94 -8.38 19.25
C LEU A 112 17.90 -7.86 17.81
N ARG A 113 16.76 -7.27 17.42
CA ARG A 113 16.54 -6.66 16.09
C ARG A 113 16.02 -5.26 16.24
N ALA A 114 16.50 -4.35 15.41
CA ALA A 114 15.92 -3.02 15.24
C ALA A 114 15.92 -2.67 13.76
N SER A 115 14.84 -2.04 13.29
CA SER A 115 14.74 -1.61 11.91
C SER A 115 13.93 -0.32 11.78
N TYR A 116 14.28 0.42 10.76
CA TYR A 116 13.53 1.57 10.25
C TYR A 116 13.33 1.40 8.76
N GLY A 117 12.15 1.75 8.26
CA GLY A 117 11.86 1.71 6.84
C GLY A 117 10.80 2.72 6.45
N GLN A 118 10.95 3.21 5.22
CA GLN A 118 9.96 4.05 4.58
C GLN A 118 9.31 3.29 3.43
N THR A 119 7.98 3.47 3.27
CA THR A 119 7.22 2.98 2.13
C THR A 119 6.32 4.08 1.59
N GLY A 120 6.06 4.06 0.28
CA GLY A 120 5.18 5.00 -0.40
C GLY A 120 3.90 4.34 -0.90
N ASN A 121 2.83 5.14 -0.93
CA ASN A 121 1.57 4.77 -1.55
C ASN A 121 1.21 5.80 -2.62
N GLN A 122 0.79 5.33 -3.80
CA GLN A 122 0.34 6.12 -4.95
C GLN A 122 -1.18 5.95 -5.21
N GLY A 123 -1.97 5.78 -4.15
CA GLY A 123 -3.38 5.37 -4.18
C GLY A 123 -4.35 6.40 -4.76
N ILE A 124 -3.99 7.11 -5.83
CA ILE A 124 -4.88 7.97 -6.62
C ILE A 124 -5.14 7.38 -8.00
N ASN A 125 -6.22 7.81 -8.63
CA ASN A 125 -6.54 7.40 -10.00
C ASN A 125 -5.54 7.96 -11.00
N SER A 126 -5.36 7.28 -12.14
CA SER A 126 -4.60 7.81 -13.26
C SER A 126 -5.22 9.10 -13.78
N TYR A 127 -4.39 9.99 -14.26
CA TYR A 127 -4.79 11.30 -14.80
C TYR A 127 -5.44 12.25 -13.77
N GLN A 128 -5.39 11.93 -12.48
CA GLN A 128 -5.98 12.77 -11.43
C GLN A 128 -5.30 14.15 -11.31
N THR A 129 -4.05 14.23 -11.72
CA THR A 129 -3.24 15.46 -11.74
C THR A 129 -3.20 16.14 -13.12
N MET A 130 -4.12 15.76 -14.02
CA MET A 130 -4.26 16.35 -15.35
C MET A 130 -5.61 17.02 -15.51
N VAL A 131 -5.65 18.07 -16.31
CA VAL A 131 -6.95 18.69 -16.70
C VAL A 131 -7.73 17.68 -17.54
N SER A 132 -8.97 17.43 -17.15
CA SER A 132 -9.91 16.60 -17.88
C SER A 132 -10.98 17.48 -18.54
N LEU A 133 -11.36 17.14 -19.76
CA LEU A 133 -12.47 17.74 -20.46
C LEU A 133 -13.62 16.74 -20.52
N GLY A 134 -14.83 17.19 -20.18
CA GLY A 134 -16.06 16.47 -20.35
C GLY A 134 -16.88 17.02 -21.52
N SER A 135 -17.74 16.20 -22.10
CA SER A 135 -18.72 16.67 -23.08
C SER A 135 -19.72 17.62 -22.40
N ALA A 136 -20.00 18.71 -23.04
CA ALA A 136 -21.02 19.68 -22.60
C ALA A 136 -21.93 20.02 -23.76
N ASN A 137 -23.23 20.00 -23.50
CA ASN A 137 -24.22 20.35 -24.47
C ASN A 137 -24.72 21.78 -24.20
N TYR A 138 -24.62 22.63 -25.18
CA TYR A 138 -25.07 24.02 -25.11
C TYR A 138 -26.28 24.24 -26.04
N PRO A 139 -27.41 24.73 -25.55
CA PRO A 139 -28.50 25.18 -26.41
C PRO A 139 -28.12 26.51 -27.06
N PHE A 140 -27.84 26.50 -28.35
CA PHE A 140 -27.57 27.69 -29.12
C PHE A 140 -28.56 27.81 -30.28
N GLY A 141 -29.32 28.90 -30.35
CA GLY A 141 -30.24 29.14 -31.46
C GLY A 141 -31.37 28.10 -31.63
N GLY A 142 -31.75 27.39 -30.56
CA GLY A 142 -32.78 26.35 -30.60
C GLY A 142 -32.27 24.95 -31.01
N ILE A 143 -30.98 24.82 -31.23
CA ILE A 143 -30.29 23.54 -31.51
C ILE A 143 -29.35 23.24 -30.35
N THR A 144 -29.28 21.96 -29.93
CA THR A 144 -28.30 21.51 -28.92
C THR A 144 -27.00 21.18 -29.61
N ASP A 145 -26.00 22.04 -29.43
CA ASP A 145 -24.63 21.79 -29.89
C ASP A 145 -23.82 21.05 -28.82
N SER A 146 -22.99 20.14 -29.26
CA SER A 146 -22.09 19.37 -28.39
C SER A 146 -20.71 20.00 -28.42
N GLY A 147 -20.21 20.33 -27.23
CA GLY A 147 -18.86 20.88 -27.02
C GLY A 147 -18.12 20.18 -25.90
N PHE A 148 -16.99 20.74 -25.50
CA PHE A 148 -16.20 20.28 -24.36
C PHE A 148 -16.08 21.39 -23.33
N ALA A 149 -16.25 21.04 -22.08
CA ALA A 149 -15.99 21.92 -20.94
C ALA A 149 -15.05 21.21 -19.95
N GLY A 150 -14.54 21.95 -18.98
CA GLY A 150 -13.76 21.36 -17.88
C GLY A 150 -14.60 20.31 -17.15
N ASP A 151 -14.05 19.12 -16.96
CA ASP A 151 -14.70 18.05 -16.21
C ASP A 151 -14.63 18.38 -14.71
N THR A 152 -15.78 18.74 -14.13
CA THR A 152 -15.89 19.10 -12.72
C THR A 152 -16.00 17.87 -11.80
N SER A 153 -16.20 16.67 -12.33
CA SER A 153 -16.40 15.45 -11.56
C SER A 153 -15.13 14.98 -10.81
N LYS A 154 -13.95 15.35 -11.32
CA LYS A 154 -12.66 14.97 -10.73
C LYS A 154 -12.10 15.97 -9.72
N GLY A 155 -12.81 17.07 -9.50
CA GLY A 155 -12.36 18.18 -8.65
C GLY A 155 -11.33 19.09 -9.33
N PRO A 156 -10.91 20.15 -8.64
CA PRO A 156 -9.90 21.07 -9.16
C PRO A 156 -8.54 20.38 -9.26
N LEU A 157 -7.77 20.81 -10.24
CA LEU A 157 -6.41 20.29 -10.43
C LEU A 157 -5.53 20.64 -9.24
N ASN A 158 -5.02 19.63 -8.56
CA ASN A 158 -4.00 19.77 -7.52
C ASN A 158 -2.65 19.24 -8.03
N LYS A 159 -1.76 20.17 -8.39
CA LYS A 159 -0.39 19.85 -8.87
C LYS A 159 0.55 19.45 -7.74
N ASP A 160 0.18 19.75 -6.48
CA ASP A 160 1.00 19.51 -5.31
C ASP A 160 0.79 18.11 -4.71
N LEU A 161 -0.12 17.31 -5.31
CA LEU A 161 -0.31 15.93 -4.91
C LEU A 161 1.01 15.16 -5.00
N LYS A 162 1.35 14.54 -3.88
CA LYS A 162 2.58 13.76 -3.70
C LYS A 162 2.28 12.40 -3.07
N TRP A 163 3.30 11.57 -3.02
CA TRP A 163 3.24 10.26 -2.40
C TRP A 163 2.83 10.35 -0.91
N GLU A 164 1.89 9.52 -0.52
CA GLU A 164 1.66 9.21 0.88
C GLU A 164 2.83 8.37 1.39
N THR A 165 3.39 8.72 2.54
CA THR A 165 4.60 8.08 3.06
C THR A 165 4.34 7.50 4.44
N THR A 166 4.73 6.23 4.62
CA THR A 166 4.72 5.55 5.92
C THR A 166 6.13 5.35 6.41
N ASP A 167 6.44 5.91 7.57
CA ASP A 167 7.63 5.62 8.35
C ASP A 167 7.30 4.51 9.36
N GLN A 168 8.12 3.47 9.39
CA GLN A 168 7.94 2.34 10.31
C GLN A 168 9.21 2.07 11.09
N TYR A 169 9.08 1.96 12.40
CA TYR A 169 10.11 1.55 13.34
C TYR A 169 9.71 0.22 13.96
N ASN A 170 10.65 -0.72 14.05
CA ASN A 170 10.44 -1.99 14.71
C ASN A 170 11.62 -2.30 15.62
N VAL A 171 11.31 -2.84 16.81
CA VAL A 171 12.28 -3.43 17.72
C VAL A 171 11.77 -4.81 18.10
N GLY A 172 12.59 -5.81 17.97
CA GLY A 172 12.21 -7.19 18.25
C GLY A 172 13.29 -7.95 19.02
N LEU A 173 12.84 -8.88 19.86
CA LEU A 173 13.68 -9.77 20.63
C LEU A 173 13.19 -11.21 20.43
N ASP A 174 14.08 -12.05 19.91
CA ASP A 174 13.83 -13.46 19.67
C ASP A 174 14.55 -14.30 20.72
N PHE A 175 13.85 -15.23 21.35
CA PHE A 175 14.34 -16.16 22.35
C PHE A 175 14.19 -17.59 21.86
N GLY A 176 15.19 -18.41 22.10
CA GLY A 176 15.12 -19.86 21.94
C GLY A 176 15.64 -20.55 23.20
N PHE A 177 14.91 -21.52 23.70
CA PHE A 177 15.28 -22.29 24.88
C PHE A 177 15.24 -23.79 24.56
N LEU A 178 15.95 -24.60 25.34
CA LEU A 178 15.95 -26.06 25.27
C LEU A 178 16.22 -26.57 23.83
N LYS A 179 17.29 -26.08 23.19
CA LYS A 179 17.65 -26.40 21.79
C LYS A 179 16.52 -25.99 20.81
N ASN A 180 15.94 -24.80 21.03
CA ASN A 180 14.83 -24.23 20.27
C ASN A 180 13.50 -25.03 20.36
N ARG A 181 13.31 -25.88 21.35
CA ARG A 181 12.01 -26.50 21.61
C ARG A 181 10.96 -25.48 22.05
N ILE A 182 11.41 -24.39 22.65
CA ILE A 182 10.58 -23.22 22.96
C ILE A 182 11.20 -22.04 22.21
N ALA A 183 10.46 -21.45 21.30
CA ALA A 183 10.82 -20.23 20.61
C ALA A 183 9.77 -19.14 20.89
N LEU A 184 10.25 -17.95 21.30
CA LEU A 184 9.43 -16.79 21.60
C LEU A 184 9.95 -15.60 20.83
N SER A 185 9.05 -14.79 20.28
CA SER A 185 9.39 -13.52 19.64
C SER A 185 8.49 -12.41 20.20
N VAL A 186 9.11 -11.33 20.60
CA VAL A 186 8.43 -10.11 21.07
C VAL A 186 8.82 -8.99 20.13
N ASN A 187 7.83 -8.36 19.48
CA ASN A 187 8.04 -7.25 18.58
C ASN A 187 7.23 -6.05 19.04
N TYR A 188 7.86 -4.90 19.07
CA TYR A 188 7.20 -3.60 19.17
C TYR A 188 7.33 -2.88 17.84
N TYR A 189 6.25 -2.31 17.34
CA TYR A 189 6.28 -1.47 16.15
C TYR A 189 5.58 -0.13 16.37
N TYR A 190 6.07 0.86 15.64
CA TYR A 190 5.46 2.17 15.51
C TYR A 190 5.46 2.56 14.04
N LYS A 191 4.26 2.84 13.48
CA LYS A 191 4.06 3.31 12.11
C LYS A 191 3.44 4.70 12.14
N LYS A 192 3.94 5.60 11.30
CA LYS A 192 3.34 6.90 11.05
C LYS A 192 3.18 7.08 9.55
N THR A 193 1.94 7.05 9.08
CA THR A 193 1.58 7.42 7.71
C THR A 193 1.24 8.89 7.68
N ARG A 194 1.91 9.64 6.85
CA ARG A 194 1.75 11.09 6.65
C ARG A 194 1.41 11.42 5.21
N ASP A 195 0.93 12.63 5.00
CA ASP A 195 0.50 13.09 3.67
C ASP A 195 -0.55 12.15 3.06
N LEU A 196 -1.54 11.75 3.87
CA LEU A 196 -2.61 10.84 3.43
C LEU A 196 -3.29 11.37 2.18
N LEU A 197 -3.40 10.52 1.17
CA LEU A 197 -4.13 10.83 -0.05
C LEU A 197 -5.63 10.73 0.23
N GLN A 198 -6.32 11.88 0.27
CA GLN A 198 -7.73 11.97 0.61
C GLN A 198 -8.51 12.73 -0.45
N TYR A 199 -9.75 12.27 -0.70
CA TYR A 199 -10.73 12.94 -1.52
C TYR A 199 -11.70 13.70 -0.59
N VAL A 200 -11.41 14.98 -0.37
CA VAL A 200 -12.11 15.81 0.61
C VAL A 200 -13.18 16.67 -0.04
N SER A 201 -14.28 16.89 0.69
CA SER A 201 -15.32 17.84 0.24
C SER A 201 -14.84 19.26 0.38
N ILE A 202 -15.15 20.09 -0.61
CA ILE A 202 -14.83 21.52 -0.65
C ILE A 202 -16.10 22.34 -0.88
N PRO A 203 -16.11 23.64 -0.54
CA PRO A 203 -17.26 24.50 -0.76
C PRO A 203 -17.68 24.55 -2.22
N SER A 204 -18.97 24.36 -2.51
CA SER A 204 -19.53 24.37 -3.87
C SER A 204 -19.35 25.69 -4.60
N SER A 205 -19.08 26.80 -3.88
CA SER A 205 -18.70 28.10 -4.47
C SER A 205 -17.42 28.05 -5.33
N THR A 206 -16.61 27.01 -5.18
CA THR A 206 -15.43 26.77 -6.04
C THR A 206 -15.79 26.20 -7.42
N GLY A 207 -17.03 25.79 -7.63
CA GLY A 207 -17.49 25.06 -8.82
C GLY A 207 -17.24 23.55 -8.76
N PHE A 208 -16.70 23.04 -7.65
CA PHE A 208 -16.39 21.63 -7.45
C PHE A 208 -16.97 21.15 -6.11
N SER A 209 -17.26 19.86 -6.00
CA SER A 209 -17.76 19.26 -4.75
C SER A 209 -16.63 18.69 -3.89
N ASN A 210 -15.58 18.18 -4.51
CA ASN A 210 -14.49 17.48 -3.83
C ASN A 210 -13.16 17.76 -4.52
N MET A 211 -12.06 17.52 -3.80
CA MET A 211 -10.71 17.54 -4.37
C MET A 211 -9.78 16.51 -3.72
N TRP A 212 -8.83 16.03 -4.49
CA TRP A 212 -7.73 15.25 -3.96
C TRP A 212 -6.68 16.14 -3.29
N THR A 213 -6.27 15.77 -2.10
CA THR A 213 -5.21 16.49 -1.37
C THR A 213 -4.44 15.52 -0.47
N ASN A 214 -3.22 15.91 -0.12
CA ASN A 214 -2.48 15.26 0.95
C ASN A 214 -2.83 15.96 2.27
N PHE A 215 -3.56 15.27 3.15
CA PHE A 215 -4.01 15.86 4.40
C PHE A 215 -4.05 14.83 5.53
N GLY A 216 -3.56 15.25 6.72
CA GLY A 216 -3.61 14.43 7.93
C GLY A 216 -2.53 13.35 8.01
N HIS A 217 -2.56 12.66 9.12
CA HIS A 217 -1.68 11.52 9.37
C HIS A 217 -2.38 10.45 10.21
N VAL A 218 -1.88 9.22 10.14
CA VAL A 218 -2.31 8.11 10.99
C VAL A 218 -1.09 7.53 11.68
N THR A 219 -1.20 7.32 12.98
CA THR A 219 -0.21 6.56 13.75
C THR A 219 -0.77 5.24 14.17
N ASN A 220 0.04 4.20 14.10
CA ASN A 220 -0.30 2.84 14.48
C ASN A 220 0.87 2.25 15.25
N GLU A 221 0.63 1.84 16.49
CA GLU A 221 1.65 1.25 17.36
C GLU A 221 1.12 -0.03 17.99
N GLY A 222 2.01 -0.97 18.27
CA GLY A 222 1.57 -2.22 18.88
C GLY A 222 2.71 -3.11 19.33
N ILE A 223 2.31 -4.15 20.08
CA ILE A 223 3.18 -5.22 20.54
C ILE A 223 2.63 -6.51 19.96
N GLU A 224 3.50 -7.32 19.40
CA GLU A 224 3.20 -8.64 18.87
C GLU A 224 4.05 -9.67 19.61
N LEU A 225 3.39 -10.72 20.10
CA LEU A 225 4.00 -11.85 20.76
C LEU A 225 3.72 -13.11 19.95
N THR A 226 4.77 -13.86 19.62
CA THR A 226 4.64 -15.15 18.95
C THR A 226 5.40 -16.19 19.75
N GLY A 227 4.77 -17.33 19.98
CA GLY A 227 5.37 -18.45 20.69
C GLY A 227 5.19 -19.74 19.92
N GLN A 228 6.23 -20.56 19.89
CA GLN A 228 6.24 -21.90 19.34
C GLN A 228 6.79 -22.87 20.38
N PHE A 229 6.11 -23.98 20.59
CA PHE A 229 6.50 -24.98 21.55
C PHE A 229 6.38 -26.40 20.98
N TYR A 230 7.51 -27.07 20.83
CA TYR A 230 7.60 -28.48 20.44
C TYR A 230 7.48 -29.36 21.69
N ALA A 231 6.25 -29.82 21.98
CA ALA A 231 5.96 -30.63 23.16
C ALA A 231 6.50 -32.07 23.00
N ILE A 232 6.28 -32.66 21.82
CA ILE A 232 6.75 -33.99 21.48
C ILE A 232 7.48 -33.88 20.14
N ASP A 233 8.71 -34.36 20.12
CA ASP A 233 9.53 -34.46 18.92
C ASP A 233 10.32 -35.76 18.98
N THR A 234 9.69 -36.84 18.51
CA THR A 234 10.25 -38.18 18.45
C THR A 234 10.23 -38.69 17.00
N LYS A 235 10.87 -39.82 16.73
CA LYS A 235 10.90 -40.40 15.38
C LYS A 235 9.51 -40.73 14.82
N ASP A 236 8.54 -41.08 15.69
CA ASP A 236 7.22 -41.59 15.30
C ASP A 236 6.09 -40.61 15.63
N TRP A 237 6.33 -39.64 16.52
CA TRP A 237 5.31 -38.69 16.99
C TRP A 237 5.89 -37.29 17.09
N GLY A 238 5.14 -36.31 16.55
CA GLY A 238 5.38 -34.88 16.69
C GLY A 238 4.14 -34.18 17.22
N LEU A 239 4.32 -33.27 18.18
CA LEU A 239 3.28 -32.39 18.70
C LEU A 239 3.89 -31.02 18.96
N ASP A 240 3.39 -30.03 18.25
CA ASP A 240 3.79 -28.63 18.39
C ASP A 240 2.58 -27.73 18.62
N PHE A 241 2.82 -26.61 19.28
CA PHE A 241 1.86 -25.55 19.53
C PHE A 241 2.42 -24.24 19.05
N ASP A 242 1.66 -23.54 18.23
CA ASP A 242 1.93 -22.18 17.80
C ASP A 242 0.86 -21.24 18.35
N ALA A 243 1.29 -20.13 18.92
CA ALA A 243 0.41 -19.11 19.43
C ALA A 243 0.90 -17.72 19.06
N ASN A 244 -0.01 -16.82 18.73
CA ASN A 244 0.29 -15.42 18.53
C ASN A 244 -0.78 -14.54 19.17
N ILE A 245 -0.35 -13.37 19.65
CA ILE A 245 -1.22 -12.33 20.17
C ILE A 245 -0.68 -10.97 19.79
N ALA A 246 -1.56 -10.05 19.39
CA ALA A 246 -1.21 -8.69 19.02
C ALA A 246 -2.09 -7.68 19.75
N PHE A 247 -1.47 -6.61 20.21
CA PHE A 247 -2.13 -5.47 20.82
C PHE A 247 -1.81 -4.23 19.97
N ASN A 248 -2.85 -3.63 19.37
CA ASN A 248 -2.70 -2.53 18.43
C ASN A 248 -3.43 -1.29 18.95
N ARG A 249 -2.83 -0.14 18.72
CA ARG A 249 -3.45 1.17 18.96
C ARG A 249 -3.30 2.04 17.72
N ASN A 250 -4.43 2.53 17.21
CA ASN A 250 -4.49 3.42 16.06
C ASN A 250 -4.98 4.80 16.49
N ARG A 251 -4.40 5.88 15.90
CA ARG A 251 -4.79 7.27 16.14
C ARG A 251 -4.73 8.03 14.81
N ILE A 252 -5.76 8.81 14.55
CA ILE A 252 -5.86 9.73 13.42
C ILE A 252 -5.59 11.14 13.97
N GLY A 253 -4.81 11.94 13.22
CA GLY A 253 -4.47 13.31 13.57
C GLY A 253 -4.23 14.20 12.36
#